data_b8b62dac4926f11db8bee4038f242cc5
#
_entry.id   b8b62dac4926f11db8bee4038f242cc5
#
_cell.length_a   1.000
_cell.length_b   1.000
_cell.length_c   1.000
_cell.angle_alpha   90.00
_cell.angle_beta   90.00
_cell.angle_gamma   90.00
#
_symmetry.space_group_name_H-M   'P 1'
#
loop_
_entity.id
_entity.type
_entity.pdbx_description
1 polymer ?
#
loop_
_entity_poly.entity_id
_entity_poly.type
_entity_poly.pdbx_seq_one_letter_code
_entity_poly.pdbx_strand_id
1 'polypeptide(L)'
;MNPAIKHASLLLALLLSLALTCMADDSKPAKTNMNSTLPSIPAGDESIILGAGCFWCTEAVFQQIPGVVSVTSGYSGGSVKNPTYEQVCTGTTGHAEVSRIVFDPKKTSLEKILAVFWEAHDPTSLNKQGADTGTQYRSAIFYNTDEQKKIAEKSKAEAGKEFSKPIVTEIAKAGDFYPAENYHQDYYNLNKNRNPYCRAVIAPKLKKLGLKQ
;
A
#
# COMPACT_ATOMS: atom_id res chain seq x y z
N MET A 1 3.74 62.13 -33.60
CA MET A 1 2.47 61.40 -33.39
C MET A 1 2.85 60.00 -32.98
N ASN A 2 2.52 59.60 -31.75
CA ASN A 2 3.04 58.44 -31.04
C ASN A 2 2.50 57.09 -31.52
N PRO A 3 3.33 56.05 -31.67
CA PRO A 3 2.85 54.68 -31.70
C PRO A 3 2.90 54.09 -30.29
N ALA A 4 1.80 53.51 -29.86
CA ALA A 4 1.63 52.83 -28.58
C ALA A 4 2.41 51.51 -28.54
N ILE A 5 3.23 51.36 -27.53
CA ILE A 5 3.97 50.13 -27.20
C ILE A 5 3.02 49.21 -26.48
N LYS A 6 2.68 48.07 -27.09
CA LYS A 6 1.94 46.97 -26.44
C LYS A 6 2.92 46.10 -25.69
N HIS A 7 2.92 46.17 -24.36
CA HIS A 7 3.59 45.22 -23.51
C HIS A 7 2.80 43.91 -23.48
N ALA A 8 3.35 42.88 -24.12
CA ALA A 8 2.91 41.49 -23.95
C ALA A 8 3.57 40.96 -22.66
N SER A 9 2.77 40.85 -21.60
CA SER A 9 3.18 40.14 -20.37
C SER A 9 3.22 38.66 -20.64
N LEU A 10 4.42 38.12 -20.74
CA LEU A 10 4.67 36.66 -20.81
C LEU A 10 4.53 36.11 -19.39
N LEU A 11 3.36 35.61 -19.06
CA LEU A 11 3.12 34.80 -17.84
C LEU A 11 3.78 33.44 -18.05
N LEU A 12 5.01 33.30 -17.52
CA LEU A 12 5.73 32.04 -17.43
C LEU A 12 5.06 31.23 -16.30
N ALA A 13 4.10 30.37 -16.65
CA ALA A 13 3.55 29.38 -15.75
C ALA A 13 4.62 28.33 -15.44
N LEU A 14 5.29 28.50 -14.30
CA LEU A 14 6.22 27.51 -13.75
C LEU A 14 5.36 26.35 -13.22
N LEU A 15 5.13 25.35 -14.06
CA LEU A 15 4.58 24.05 -13.63
C LEU A 15 5.65 23.39 -12.76
N LEU A 16 5.54 23.59 -11.44
CA LEU A 16 6.29 22.84 -10.45
C LEU A 16 5.70 21.41 -10.43
N SER A 17 6.25 20.54 -11.27
CA SER A 17 6.03 19.10 -11.17
C SER A 17 6.69 18.62 -9.86
N LEU A 18 5.92 18.62 -8.79
CA LEU A 18 6.32 17.97 -7.55
C LEU A 18 6.25 16.46 -7.79
N ALA A 19 7.31 15.90 -8.39
CA ALA A 19 7.60 14.49 -8.26
C ALA A 19 7.85 14.26 -6.76
N LEU A 20 6.89 13.66 -6.06
CA LEU A 20 7.08 13.17 -4.71
C LEU A 20 8.01 11.96 -4.81
N THR A 21 9.30 12.23 -4.99
CA THR A 21 10.36 11.23 -4.80
C THR A 21 10.23 10.71 -3.38
N CYS A 22 10.38 9.41 -3.19
CA CYS A 22 10.57 8.79 -1.87
C CYS A 22 11.50 9.69 -1.05
N MET A 23 10.94 10.57 -0.20
CA MET A 23 11.75 11.42 0.66
C MET A 23 12.26 10.56 1.79
N ALA A 24 13.46 10.02 1.61
CA ALA A 24 14.26 9.52 2.71
C ALA A 24 14.56 10.69 3.65
N ASP A 25 14.20 10.52 4.91
CA ASP A 25 14.66 11.38 5.99
C ASP A 25 16.19 11.19 6.10
N ASP A 26 16.98 12.24 5.91
CA ASP A 26 18.46 12.25 5.93
C ASP A 26 19.05 12.04 7.34
N SER A 27 18.33 11.46 8.28
CA SER A 27 18.90 10.94 9.52
C SER A 27 19.56 9.59 9.22
N LYS A 28 20.90 9.60 9.16
CA LYS A 28 21.82 8.50 8.93
C LYS A 28 21.28 7.18 9.51
N PRO A 29 20.98 6.16 8.68
CA PRO A 29 20.42 4.92 9.19
C PRO A 29 21.45 4.24 10.08
N ALA A 30 21.11 4.06 11.35
CA ALA A 30 21.79 3.08 12.19
C ALA A 30 21.72 1.74 11.43
N LYS A 31 22.87 1.03 11.35
CA LYS A 31 22.95 -0.32 10.80
C LYS A 31 22.01 -1.22 11.60
N THR A 32 20.77 -1.32 11.15
CA THR A 32 19.74 -2.11 11.84
C THR A 32 19.89 -3.55 11.37
N ASN A 33 20.13 -4.44 12.31
CA ASN A 33 20.11 -5.88 12.11
C ASN A 33 18.83 -6.28 11.37
N MET A 34 18.97 -6.77 10.14
CA MET A 34 17.90 -7.39 9.34
C MET A 34 17.51 -8.76 9.92
N ASN A 35 17.14 -8.82 11.18
CA ASN A 35 16.69 -10.05 11.84
C ASN A 35 15.33 -9.82 12.51
N SER A 36 14.39 -9.15 11.82
CA SER A 36 12.99 -9.23 12.22
C SER A 36 12.46 -10.60 11.79
N THR A 37 12.53 -11.57 12.70
CA THR A 37 11.79 -12.82 12.52
C THR A 37 10.32 -12.49 12.35
N LEU A 38 9.76 -12.87 11.19
CA LEU A 38 8.33 -12.74 10.95
C LEU A 38 7.56 -13.35 12.12
N PRO A 39 6.59 -12.63 12.71
CA PRO A 39 5.71 -13.21 13.71
C PRO A 39 5.08 -14.50 13.15
N SER A 40 5.14 -15.59 13.92
CA SER A 40 4.48 -16.83 13.57
C SER A 40 2.97 -16.61 13.47
N ILE A 41 2.32 -17.33 12.55
CA ILE A 41 0.86 -17.34 12.48
C ILE A 41 0.37 -18.24 13.60
N PRO A 42 -0.49 -17.76 14.53
CA PRO A 42 -1.07 -18.59 15.57
C PRO A 42 -1.83 -19.79 14.99
N ALA A 43 -1.84 -20.90 15.73
CA ALA A 43 -2.53 -22.10 15.27
C ALA A 43 -4.04 -21.84 15.08
N GLY A 44 -4.54 -22.12 13.89
CA GLY A 44 -5.94 -21.89 13.50
C GLY A 44 -6.22 -20.53 12.88
N ASP A 45 -5.25 -19.61 12.87
CA ASP A 45 -5.36 -18.35 12.15
C ASP A 45 -4.94 -18.53 10.68
N GLU A 46 -5.45 -17.64 9.84
CA GLU A 46 -5.10 -17.56 8.42
C GLU A 46 -4.32 -16.29 8.09
N SER A 47 -3.70 -16.26 6.93
CA SER A 47 -3.06 -15.04 6.43
C SER A 47 -3.29 -14.83 4.94
N ILE A 48 -3.26 -13.56 4.54
CA ILE A 48 -3.27 -13.10 3.14
C ILE A 48 -2.29 -11.94 3.00
N ILE A 49 -1.70 -11.76 1.81
CA ILE A 49 -0.81 -10.63 1.53
C ILE A 49 -1.50 -9.72 0.53
N LEU A 50 -1.63 -8.43 0.88
CA LEU A 50 -2.36 -7.44 0.09
C LEU A 50 -1.47 -6.23 -0.23
N GLY A 51 -1.44 -5.83 -1.50
CA GLY A 51 -0.86 -4.58 -2.00
C GLY A 51 -1.95 -3.61 -2.42
N ALA A 52 -2.00 -2.43 -1.82
CA ALA A 52 -3.03 -1.41 -2.07
C ALA A 52 -2.41 0.01 -2.16
N GLY A 53 -1.27 0.14 -2.81
CA GLY A 53 -0.43 1.33 -2.78
C GLY A 53 0.54 1.32 -1.60
N CYS A 54 0.82 2.49 -1.02
CA CYS A 54 1.69 2.61 0.14
C CYS A 54 1.26 1.71 1.31
N PHE A 55 2.16 0.87 1.79
CA PHE A 55 1.87 -0.10 2.86
C PHE A 55 1.56 0.54 4.22
N TRP A 56 2.00 1.78 4.50
CA TRP A 56 1.58 2.51 5.70
C TRP A 56 0.07 2.75 5.73
N CYS A 57 -0.52 3.02 4.55
CA CYS A 57 -1.97 3.15 4.41
C CYS A 57 -2.68 1.82 4.64
N THR A 58 -2.17 0.76 4.03
CA THR A 58 -2.75 -0.58 4.10
C THR A 58 -2.70 -1.10 5.53
N GLU A 59 -1.56 -0.97 6.19
CA GLU A 59 -1.37 -1.34 7.60
C GLU A 59 -2.35 -0.60 8.51
N ALA A 60 -2.42 0.73 8.41
CA ALA A 60 -3.29 1.56 9.25
C ALA A 60 -4.78 1.20 9.12
N VAL A 61 -5.20 0.77 7.93
CA VAL A 61 -6.58 0.30 7.69
C VAL A 61 -6.80 -1.06 8.33
N PHE A 62 -5.98 -2.05 7.99
CA PHE A 62 -6.25 -3.44 8.37
C PHE A 62 -5.99 -3.74 9.84
N GLN A 63 -5.12 -2.99 10.52
CA GLN A 63 -4.95 -3.09 11.99
C GLN A 63 -6.24 -2.81 12.77
N GLN A 64 -7.21 -2.09 12.18
CA GLN A 64 -8.45 -1.72 12.84
C GLN A 64 -9.62 -2.66 12.51
N ILE A 65 -9.43 -3.65 11.65
CA ILE A 65 -10.51 -4.54 11.24
C ILE A 65 -10.74 -5.62 12.31
N PRO A 66 -11.97 -5.75 12.82
CA PRO A 66 -12.27 -6.76 13.82
C PRO A 66 -11.95 -8.18 13.33
N GLY A 67 -11.22 -8.94 14.14
CA GLY A 67 -10.76 -10.29 13.80
C GLY A 67 -9.38 -10.34 13.13
N VAL A 68 -8.82 -9.22 12.72
CA VAL A 68 -7.40 -9.14 12.34
C VAL A 68 -6.54 -9.23 13.59
N VAL A 69 -5.57 -10.13 13.58
CA VAL A 69 -4.67 -10.45 14.70
C VAL A 69 -3.38 -9.65 14.60
N SER A 70 -2.82 -9.57 13.40
CA SER A 70 -1.62 -8.77 13.13
C SER A 70 -1.55 -8.33 11.67
N VAL A 71 -0.90 -7.20 11.45
CA VAL A 71 -0.55 -6.69 10.12
C VAL A 71 0.94 -6.38 10.13
N THR A 72 1.65 -6.85 9.11
CA THR A 72 3.10 -6.62 8.96
C THR A 72 3.34 -6.03 7.59
N SER A 73 3.88 -4.83 7.51
CA SER A 73 4.32 -4.19 6.28
C SER A 73 5.55 -4.89 5.70
N GLY A 74 5.64 -5.03 4.39
CA GLY A 74 6.74 -5.75 3.74
C GLY A 74 6.69 -5.69 2.22
N TYR A 75 7.46 -6.58 1.61
CA TYR A 75 7.67 -6.67 0.17
C TYR A 75 7.38 -8.08 -0.32
N SER A 76 6.68 -8.23 -1.45
CA SER A 76 6.40 -9.53 -2.07
C SER A 76 6.12 -9.39 -3.57
N GLY A 77 6.15 -10.52 -4.28
CA GLY A 77 5.82 -10.59 -5.71
C GLY A 77 6.97 -10.25 -6.65
N GLY A 78 8.15 -9.92 -6.13
CA GLY A 78 9.37 -9.67 -6.92
C GLY A 78 10.35 -10.83 -6.90
N SER A 79 11.52 -10.62 -7.53
CA SER A 79 12.57 -11.63 -7.69
C SER A 79 13.83 -11.37 -6.85
N VAL A 80 14.01 -10.14 -6.37
CA VAL A 80 15.19 -9.78 -5.56
C VAL A 80 15.03 -10.33 -4.15
N LYS A 81 16.02 -11.08 -3.67
CA LYS A 81 16.00 -11.63 -2.30
C LYS A 81 16.43 -10.57 -1.29
N ASN A 82 15.72 -10.53 -0.16
CA ASN A 82 15.98 -9.60 0.94
C ASN A 82 16.15 -8.15 0.46
N PRO A 83 15.18 -7.59 -0.30
CA PRO A 83 15.30 -6.24 -0.81
C PRO A 83 15.26 -5.23 0.33
N THR A 84 15.98 -4.12 0.19
CA THR A 84 15.80 -2.94 1.05
C THR A 84 14.70 -2.03 0.51
N TYR A 85 14.20 -1.14 1.35
CA TYR A 85 13.22 -0.12 0.95
C TYR A 85 13.69 0.69 -0.26
N GLU A 86 14.94 1.16 -0.23
CA GLU A 86 15.52 1.95 -1.31
C GLU A 86 15.54 1.16 -2.62
N GLN A 87 15.88 -0.13 -2.57
CA GLN A 87 15.85 -0.99 -3.75
C GLN A 87 14.43 -1.15 -4.30
N VAL A 88 13.43 -1.35 -3.43
CA VAL A 88 12.03 -1.45 -3.87
C VAL A 88 11.56 -0.13 -4.48
N CYS A 89 11.93 1.01 -3.92
CA CYS A 89 11.61 2.34 -4.45
C CYS A 89 12.15 2.59 -5.86
N THR A 90 13.21 1.89 -6.29
CA THR A 90 13.69 1.98 -7.69
C THR A 90 12.69 1.40 -8.70
N GLY A 91 11.74 0.57 -8.27
CA GLY A 91 10.79 -0.14 -9.14
C GLY A 91 11.42 -1.32 -9.92
N THR A 92 12.70 -1.64 -9.69
CA THR A 92 13.43 -2.67 -10.46
C THR A 92 13.46 -4.03 -9.79
N THR A 93 13.06 -4.14 -8.51
CA THR A 93 13.07 -5.40 -7.77
C THR A 93 11.92 -6.35 -8.15
N GLY A 94 10.88 -5.80 -8.80
CA GLY A 94 9.63 -6.51 -9.07
C GLY A 94 8.71 -6.64 -7.85
N HIS A 95 9.16 -6.28 -6.64
CA HIS A 95 8.33 -6.33 -5.46
C HIS A 95 7.28 -5.23 -5.43
N ALA A 96 6.12 -5.54 -4.82
CA ALA A 96 5.16 -4.56 -4.37
C ALA A 96 5.38 -4.27 -2.88
N GLU A 97 5.05 -3.04 -2.46
CA GLU A 97 4.75 -2.74 -1.07
C GLU A 97 3.45 -3.45 -0.70
N VAL A 98 3.50 -4.27 0.33
CA VAL A 98 2.38 -5.12 0.74
C VAL A 98 2.26 -5.17 2.26
N SER A 99 1.09 -5.58 2.72
CA SER A 99 0.86 -5.94 4.12
C SER A 99 0.46 -7.41 4.21
N ARG A 100 1.17 -8.18 5.05
CA ARG A 100 0.72 -9.51 5.47
C ARG A 100 -0.29 -9.34 6.58
N ILE A 101 -1.52 -9.78 6.35
CA ILE A 101 -2.64 -9.69 7.27
C ILE A 101 -2.90 -11.08 7.83
N VAL A 102 -2.76 -11.24 9.15
CA VAL A 102 -3.12 -12.46 9.88
C VAL A 102 -4.47 -12.22 10.55
N PHE A 103 -5.39 -13.15 10.42
CA PHE A 103 -6.75 -13.03 10.96
C PHE A 103 -7.28 -14.33 11.55
N ASP A 104 -8.15 -14.20 12.56
CA ASP A 104 -8.87 -15.30 13.18
C ASP A 104 -10.14 -15.60 12.34
N PRO A 105 -10.21 -16.76 11.65
CA PRO A 105 -11.34 -17.11 10.79
C PRO A 105 -12.65 -17.32 11.56
N LYS A 106 -12.62 -17.42 12.90
CA LYS A 106 -13.80 -17.47 13.75
C LYS A 106 -14.41 -16.09 13.99
N LYS A 107 -13.64 -15.01 13.79
CA LYS A 107 -14.08 -13.62 14.05
C LYS A 107 -14.31 -12.83 12.77
N THR A 108 -13.56 -13.13 11.72
CA THR A 108 -13.71 -12.48 10.40
C THR A 108 -13.50 -13.51 9.30
N SER A 109 -13.64 -13.10 8.03
CA SER A 109 -13.39 -13.96 6.89
C SER A 109 -12.59 -13.23 5.83
N LEU A 110 -11.97 -13.99 4.89
CA LEU A 110 -11.24 -13.40 3.78
C LEU A 110 -12.14 -12.52 2.92
N GLU A 111 -13.41 -12.87 2.72
CA GLU A 111 -14.36 -12.04 1.97
C GLU A 111 -14.58 -10.68 2.60
N LYS A 112 -14.66 -10.61 3.94
CA LYS A 112 -14.81 -9.33 4.67
C LYS A 112 -13.53 -8.50 4.56
N ILE A 113 -12.36 -9.12 4.64
CA ILE A 113 -11.06 -8.46 4.44
C ILE A 113 -10.97 -7.89 3.03
N LEU A 114 -11.37 -8.67 2.02
CA LEU A 114 -11.35 -8.23 0.61
C LEU A 114 -12.40 -7.14 0.32
N ALA A 115 -13.55 -7.15 1.00
CA ALA A 115 -14.50 -6.04 0.89
C ALA A 115 -13.85 -4.70 1.31
N VAL A 116 -13.16 -4.68 2.45
CA VAL A 116 -12.41 -3.50 2.89
C VAL A 116 -11.29 -3.15 1.89
N PHE A 117 -10.59 -4.15 1.34
CA PHE A 117 -9.53 -3.95 0.36
C PHE A 117 -10.01 -3.16 -0.86
N TRP A 118 -11.17 -3.53 -1.44
CA TRP A 118 -11.72 -2.82 -2.59
C TRP A 118 -12.13 -1.38 -2.29
N GLU A 119 -12.57 -1.09 -1.07
CA GLU A 119 -12.94 0.27 -0.64
C GLU A 119 -11.73 1.14 -0.27
N ALA A 120 -10.64 0.51 0.20
CA ALA A 120 -9.47 1.20 0.73
C ALA A 120 -8.59 1.85 -0.34
N HIS A 121 -8.71 1.45 -1.62
CA HIS A 121 -7.86 1.97 -2.69
C HIS A 121 -8.60 2.01 -4.03
N ASP A 122 -7.96 2.54 -5.07
CA ASP A 122 -8.44 2.45 -6.46
C ASP A 122 -7.82 1.24 -7.16
N PRO A 123 -8.53 0.11 -7.29
CA PRO A 123 -7.99 -1.09 -7.92
C PRO A 123 -7.95 -1.02 -9.45
N THR A 124 -8.37 0.10 -10.06
CA THR A 124 -8.38 0.30 -11.52
C THR A 124 -7.15 1.05 -12.02
N SER A 125 -6.31 1.56 -11.11
CA SER A 125 -5.10 2.31 -11.43
C SER A 125 -3.89 1.38 -11.53
N LEU A 126 -3.37 1.18 -12.74
CA LEU A 126 -2.21 0.32 -12.98
C LEU A 126 -0.93 0.98 -12.42
N ASN A 127 -0.19 0.24 -11.57
CA ASN A 127 1.08 0.68 -10.98
C ASN A 127 1.03 2.08 -10.34
N LYS A 128 -0.11 2.42 -9.73
CA LYS A 128 -0.32 3.74 -9.14
C LYS A 128 -1.40 3.68 -8.07
N GLN A 129 -1.23 4.48 -7.00
CA GLN A 129 -2.29 4.73 -6.03
C GLN A 129 -2.24 6.18 -5.56
N GLY A 130 -3.23 6.98 -5.93
CA GLY A 130 -3.24 8.42 -5.64
C GLY A 130 -2.03 9.13 -6.28
N ALA A 131 -1.18 9.75 -5.46
CA ALA A 131 0.05 10.40 -5.89
C ALA A 131 1.23 9.42 -6.06
N ASP A 132 1.17 8.25 -5.41
CA ASP A 132 2.24 7.26 -5.43
C ASP A 132 2.26 6.54 -6.78
N THR A 133 3.36 6.62 -7.51
CA THR A 133 3.51 6.04 -8.86
C THR A 133 4.72 5.11 -8.91
N GLY A 134 4.53 3.91 -9.45
CA GLY A 134 5.55 2.87 -9.58
C GLY A 134 4.96 1.48 -9.40
N THR A 135 5.64 0.46 -9.92
CA THR A 135 5.21 -0.94 -9.81
C THR A 135 5.10 -1.44 -8.38
N GLN A 136 5.85 -0.82 -7.46
CA GLN A 136 5.78 -1.11 -6.02
C GLN A 136 4.44 -0.73 -5.40
N TYR A 137 3.69 0.18 -5.99
CA TYR A 137 2.37 0.62 -5.51
C TYR A 137 1.18 -0.04 -6.21
N ARG A 138 1.44 -1.16 -6.93
CA ARG A 138 0.38 -1.87 -7.65
C ARG A 138 -0.63 -2.52 -6.71
N SER A 139 -1.85 -2.65 -7.20
CA SER A 139 -2.88 -3.44 -6.53
C SER A 139 -2.60 -4.93 -6.71
N ALA A 140 -2.50 -5.68 -5.60
CA ALA A 140 -2.18 -7.09 -5.64
C ALA A 140 -2.80 -7.88 -4.47
N ILE A 141 -3.15 -9.14 -4.74
CA ILE A 141 -3.57 -10.15 -3.77
C ILE A 141 -2.67 -11.36 -3.97
N PHE A 142 -1.86 -11.70 -2.95
CA PHE A 142 -1.05 -12.91 -2.98
C PHE A 142 -1.65 -13.93 -2.03
N TYR A 143 -2.19 -15.02 -2.61
CA TYR A 143 -2.90 -16.06 -1.88
C TYR A 143 -1.98 -17.22 -1.47
N ASN A 144 -2.30 -17.89 -0.36
CA ASN A 144 -1.54 -19.03 0.15
C ASN A 144 -2.17 -20.38 -0.29
N THR A 145 -3.48 -20.43 -0.49
CA THR A 145 -4.24 -21.66 -0.80
C THR A 145 -5.14 -21.47 -2.03
N ASP A 146 -5.50 -22.56 -2.68
CA ASP A 146 -6.41 -22.53 -3.82
C ASP A 146 -7.83 -22.05 -3.43
N GLU A 147 -8.24 -22.24 -2.17
CA GLU A 147 -9.50 -21.70 -1.68
C GLU A 147 -9.44 -20.18 -1.59
N GLN A 148 -8.35 -19.62 -1.03
CA GLN A 148 -8.14 -18.17 -1.02
C GLN A 148 -8.10 -17.59 -2.44
N LYS A 149 -7.52 -18.31 -3.41
CA LYS A 149 -7.56 -17.92 -4.82
C LYS A 149 -8.98 -17.77 -5.34
N LYS A 150 -9.82 -18.80 -5.14
CA LYS A 150 -11.22 -18.78 -5.58
C LYS A 150 -12.01 -17.64 -4.95
N ILE A 151 -11.81 -17.40 -3.64
CA ILE A 151 -12.43 -16.29 -2.92
C ILE A 151 -11.98 -14.96 -3.51
N ALA A 152 -10.69 -14.78 -3.77
CA ALA A 152 -10.14 -13.54 -4.33
C ALA A 152 -10.67 -13.27 -5.75
N GLU A 153 -10.68 -14.28 -6.62
CA GLU A 153 -11.21 -14.16 -7.98
C GLU A 153 -12.70 -13.83 -8.00
N LYS A 154 -13.51 -14.50 -7.17
CA LYS A 154 -14.93 -14.21 -7.00
C LYS A 154 -15.13 -12.77 -6.47
N SER A 155 -14.42 -12.40 -5.42
CA SER A 155 -14.49 -11.06 -4.83
C SER A 155 -14.11 -9.97 -5.83
N LYS A 156 -13.06 -10.18 -6.65
CA LYS A 156 -12.68 -9.27 -7.74
C LYS A 156 -13.79 -9.11 -8.77
N ALA A 157 -14.43 -10.22 -9.17
CA ALA A 157 -15.53 -10.20 -10.15
C ALA A 157 -16.75 -9.44 -9.61
N GLU A 158 -17.10 -9.62 -8.34
CA GLU A 158 -18.20 -8.88 -7.70
C GLU A 158 -17.86 -7.39 -7.57
N ALA A 159 -16.68 -7.06 -7.06
CA ALA A 159 -16.23 -5.68 -6.92
C ALA A 159 -16.17 -4.95 -8.27
N GLY A 160 -15.79 -5.66 -9.34
CA GLY A 160 -15.73 -5.10 -10.70
C GLY A 160 -17.04 -4.50 -11.21
N LYS A 161 -18.17 -4.85 -10.64
CA LYS A 161 -19.48 -4.29 -10.98
C LYS A 161 -19.67 -2.85 -10.48
N GLU A 162 -18.93 -2.47 -9.45
CA GLU A 162 -19.00 -1.14 -8.80
C GLU A 162 -18.02 -0.13 -9.41
N PHE A 163 -17.07 -0.58 -10.23
CA PHE A 163 -16.08 0.30 -10.86
C PHE A 163 -16.39 0.55 -12.33
N SER A 164 -16.24 1.80 -12.78
CA SER A 164 -16.43 2.20 -14.17
C SER A 164 -15.31 1.74 -15.11
N LYS A 165 -14.15 1.35 -14.54
CA LYS A 165 -12.98 0.84 -15.26
C LYS A 165 -12.65 -0.57 -14.80
N PRO A 166 -12.02 -1.39 -15.65
CA PRO A 166 -11.59 -2.73 -15.26
C PRO A 166 -10.65 -2.71 -14.04
N ILE A 167 -10.85 -3.65 -13.11
CA ILE A 167 -9.93 -3.87 -11.99
C ILE A 167 -8.65 -4.52 -12.54
N VAL A 168 -7.50 -3.88 -12.27
CA VAL A 168 -6.16 -4.31 -12.68
C VAL A 168 -5.40 -5.06 -11.58
N THR A 169 -6.04 -5.37 -10.46
CA THR A 169 -5.44 -6.09 -9.33
C THR A 169 -4.86 -7.42 -9.79
N GLU A 170 -3.57 -7.63 -9.50
CA GLU A 170 -2.89 -8.91 -9.64
C GLU A 170 -3.44 -9.91 -8.61
N ILE A 171 -3.75 -11.15 -9.02
CA ILE A 171 -4.04 -12.26 -8.11
C ILE A 171 -3.05 -13.36 -8.43
N ALA A 172 -2.09 -13.59 -7.53
CA ALA A 172 -1.03 -14.57 -7.72
C ALA A 172 -0.78 -15.39 -6.45
N LYS A 173 -0.15 -16.56 -6.61
CA LYS A 173 0.28 -17.36 -5.45
C LYS A 173 1.36 -16.61 -4.68
N ALA A 174 1.24 -16.59 -3.35
CA ALA A 174 2.26 -15.99 -2.50
C ALA A 174 3.61 -16.68 -2.70
N GLY A 175 4.62 -15.88 -2.98
CA GLY A 175 6.03 -16.25 -2.93
C GLY A 175 6.64 -15.82 -1.60
N ASP A 176 7.95 -15.50 -1.63
CA ASP A 176 8.63 -14.98 -0.46
C ASP A 176 8.03 -13.64 -0.02
N PHE A 177 7.87 -13.49 1.29
CA PHE A 177 7.52 -12.23 1.92
C PHE A 177 8.70 -11.76 2.75
N TYR A 178 9.14 -10.54 2.49
CA TYR A 178 10.23 -9.88 3.21
C TYR A 178 9.64 -8.77 4.07
N PRO A 179 9.69 -8.87 5.42
CA PRO A 179 9.25 -7.78 6.28
C PRO A 179 10.01 -6.49 5.96
N ALA A 180 9.30 -5.38 5.89
CA ALA A 180 9.93 -4.08 5.79
C ALA A 180 10.64 -3.75 7.11
N GLU A 181 11.57 -2.82 7.04
CA GLU A 181 12.39 -2.36 8.14
C GLU A 181 11.51 -1.89 9.33
N ASN A 182 12.02 -2.00 10.53
CA ASN A 182 11.25 -1.72 11.76
C ASN A 182 10.62 -0.32 11.78
N TYR A 183 11.27 0.68 11.18
CA TYR A 183 10.74 2.04 11.12
C TYR A 183 9.51 2.19 10.20
N HIS A 184 9.18 1.17 9.40
CA HIS A 184 7.98 1.09 8.59
C HIS A 184 6.80 0.40 9.29
N GLN A 185 7.05 -0.32 10.39
CA GLN A 185 6.00 -1.03 11.11
C GLN A 185 5.23 -0.07 12.01
N ASP A 186 3.91 -0.25 12.09
CA ASP A 186 2.99 0.59 12.87
C ASP A 186 3.16 2.10 12.60
N TYR A 187 3.50 2.40 11.33
CA TYR A 187 3.98 3.72 10.93
C TYR A 187 2.99 4.84 11.25
N TYR A 188 1.72 4.63 10.95
CA TYR A 188 0.70 5.65 11.18
C TYR A 188 0.57 6.02 12.65
N ASN A 189 0.46 5.04 13.53
CA ASN A 189 0.31 5.29 14.97
C ASN A 189 1.50 6.03 15.57
N LEU A 190 2.71 5.68 15.12
CA LEU A 190 3.95 6.29 15.60
C LEU A 190 4.21 7.69 15.02
N ASN A 191 3.70 8.00 13.82
CA ASN A 191 4.09 9.19 13.06
C ASN A 191 2.93 10.16 12.73
N LYS A 192 1.67 9.84 13.08
CA LYS A 192 0.49 10.62 12.67
C LYS A 192 0.53 12.10 13.07
N ASN A 193 1.23 12.43 14.16
CA ASN A 193 1.38 13.81 14.63
C ASN A 193 2.58 14.54 14.00
N ARG A 194 3.52 13.82 13.36
CA ARG A 194 4.78 14.37 12.85
C ARG A 194 4.83 14.39 11.32
N ASN A 195 4.40 13.31 10.66
CA ASN A 195 4.51 13.19 9.22
C ASN A 195 3.31 13.82 8.50
N PRO A 196 3.53 14.78 7.57
CA PRO A 196 2.47 15.37 6.76
C PRO A 196 1.68 14.36 5.92
N TYR A 197 2.33 13.29 5.42
CA TYR A 197 1.69 12.23 4.66
C TYR A 197 0.60 11.51 5.48
N CYS A 198 0.85 11.26 6.76
CA CYS A 198 -0.14 10.67 7.65
C CYS A 198 -1.41 11.52 7.73
N ARG A 199 -1.26 12.86 7.79
CA ARG A 199 -2.39 13.79 7.86
C ARG A 199 -3.08 14.01 6.51
N ALA A 200 -2.30 14.06 5.43
CA ALA A 200 -2.81 14.38 4.10
C ALA A 200 -3.40 13.18 3.36
N VAL A 201 -2.91 11.97 3.62
CA VAL A 201 -3.26 10.76 2.86
C VAL A 201 -3.92 9.70 3.75
N ILE A 202 -3.28 9.31 4.87
CA ILE A 202 -3.76 8.18 5.67
C ILE A 202 -5.01 8.55 6.47
N ALA A 203 -5.01 9.67 7.21
CA ALA A 203 -6.15 10.07 8.02
C ALA A 203 -7.45 10.27 7.22
N PRO A 204 -7.45 10.94 6.04
CA PRO A 204 -8.64 11.02 5.19
C PRO A 204 -9.13 9.65 4.69
N LYS A 205 -8.22 8.72 4.39
CA LYS A 205 -8.58 7.34 4.02
C LYS A 205 -9.28 6.62 5.17
N LEU A 206 -8.73 6.66 6.38
CA LEU A 206 -9.35 6.08 7.58
C LEU A 206 -10.72 6.68 7.82
N LYS A 207 -10.85 8.01 7.72
CA LYS A 207 -12.14 8.71 7.86
C LYS A 207 -13.18 8.24 6.84
N LYS A 208 -12.79 8.10 5.56
CA LYS A 208 -13.65 7.59 4.49
C LYS A 208 -14.20 6.21 4.81
N LEU A 209 -13.39 5.35 5.44
CA LEU A 209 -13.75 3.98 5.82
C LEU A 209 -14.44 3.90 7.20
N GLY A 210 -14.70 5.01 7.88
CA GLY A 210 -15.30 5.02 9.21
C GLY A 210 -14.36 4.51 10.31
N LEU A 211 -13.05 4.48 10.06
CA LEU A 211 -12.02 4.01 10.99
C LEU A 211 -11.45 5.16 11.84
N LYS A 212 -10.82 4.80 12.98
CA LYS A 212 -10.20 5.80 13.88
C LYS A 212 -8.98 6.45 13.22
N GLN A 213 -8.83 7.75 13.45
CA GLN A 213 -7.69 8.56 12.97
C GLN A 213 -6.62 8.74 14.05
#